data_add4022e3f691a1e25b90d1a3e3a35d8
#
_entry.id   add4022e3f691a1e25b90d1a3e3a35d8
#
_cell.length_a   1.000
_cell.length_b   1.000
_cell.length_c   1.000
_cell.angle_alpha   90.00
_cell.angle_beta   90.00
_cell.angle_gamma   90.00
#
_symmetry.space_group_name_H-M   'P 1'
#
loop_
_entity.id
_entity.type
_entity.pdbx_description
1 polymer ?
#
loop_
_entity_poly.entity_id
_entity_poly.type
_entity_poly.pdbx_seq_one_letter_code
_entity_poly.pdbx_strand_id
1 'polypeptide(L)'
;MVKLILKRLGLMIPLLILISVVVFSLAIIQPGDPFSDLQNGKIKQEAINAQREKLGLNDSISHQYIRWVNHVIHGDLGESIKYKRPVIDVIEERIPNTILLGAMSLIITYIISFALGITSGRYSYSLTDYTVQIFNYLMLAIPSFIAGVFAIFIFSFELQWFPFQGSVDINLKEGTFEYYMSKIYHTFLPALTLGLLSTAGYIQYLRNDIIENSKKDYVLTARSKGLSMNKIYNKHILRNSLIPIITFLGADIVSILGGAVITETIFSYNGIGKLFLESVIGQDYPLMMALTLFFSFLGLLGNLISDITYGFIDPRIRSN
;
A
#
# COMPACT_ATOMS: atom_id res chain seq x y z
N MET A 1 -2.73 -9.55 -25.84
CA MET A 1 -3.19 -9.54 -24.44
C MET A 1 -2.93 -10.87 -23.72
N VAL A 2 -3.54 -12.00 -24.14
CA VAL A 2 -3.34 -13.30 -23.46
C VAL A 2 -1.85 -13.68 -23.39
N LYS A 3 -1.09 -13.56 -24.49
CA LYS A 3 0.35 -13.83 -24.53
C LYS A 3 1.14 -12.94 -23.55
N LEU A 4 0.77 -11.67 -23.41
CA LEU A 4 1.39 -10.75 -22.46
C LEU A 4 1.10 -11.18 -21.02
N ILE A 5 -0.15 -11.50 -20.70
CA ILE A 5 -0.55 -11.99 -19.37
C ILE A 5 0.20 -13.26 -19.00
N LEU A 6 0.23 -14.25 -19.91
CA LEU A 6 0.94 -15.52 -19.68
C LEU A 6 2.45 -15.32 -19.50
N LYS A 7 3.07 -14.44 -20.31
CA LYS A 7 4.49 -14.09 -20.15
C LYS A 7 4.76 -13.45 -18.78
N ARG A 8 3.89 -12.53 -18.34
CA ARG A 8 4.03 -11.85 -17.05
C ARG A 8 3.80 -12.81 -15.87
N LEU A 9 2.77 -13.65 -15.94
CA LEU A 9 2.53 -14.70 -14.95
C LEU A 9 3.72 -15.67 -14.87
N GLY A 10 4.28 -16.05 -16.03
CA GLY A 10 5.47 -16.88 -16.08
C GLY A 10 6.72 -16.25 -15.44
N LEU A 11 6.85 -14.93 -15.52
CA LEU A 11 7.94 -14.18 -14.85
C LEU A 11 7.71 -13.98 -13.35
N MET A 12 6.45 -13.98 -12.89
CA MET A 12 6.15 -13.87 -11.46
C MET A 12 6.64 -15.08 -10.66
N ILE A 13 6.57 -16.28 -11.25
CA ILE A 13 6.99 -17.51 -10.56
C ILE A 13 8.47 -17.49 -10.15
N PRO A 14 9.45 -17.27 -11.05
CA PRO A 14 10.86 -17.22 -10.65
C PRO A 14 11.15 -16.05 -9.70
N LEU A 15 10.44 -14.92 -9.82
CA LEU A 15 10.58 -13.82 -8.89
C LEU A 15 10.07 -14.18 -7.49
N LEU A 16 8.92 -14.85 -7.38
CA LEU A 16 8.40 -15.31 -6.09
C LEU A 16 9.34 -16.34 -5.45
N ILE A 17 9.92 -17.25 -6.25
CA ILE A 17 10.92 -18.20 -5.76
C ILE A 17 12.16 -17.46 -5.25
N LEU A 18 12.68 -16.48 -5.99
CA LEU A 18 13.81 -15.68 -5.56
C LEU A 18 13.52 -14.95 -4.25
N ILE A 19 12.37 -14.30 -4.18
CA ILE A 19 11.92 -13.56 -2.97
C ILE A 19 11.77 -14.53 -1.80
N SER A 20 11.20 -15.72 -2.01
CA SER A 20 11.04 -16.72 -0.95
C SER A 20 12.37 -17.19 -0.39
N VAL A 21 13.39 -17.37 -1.23
CA VAL A 21 14.75 -17.70 -0.79
C VAL A 21 15.36 -16.56 0.03
N VAL A 22 15.20 -15.32 -0.43
CA VAL A 22 15.71 -14.14 0.28
C VAL A 22 15.04 -13.99 1.64
N VAL A 23 13.71 -14.06 1.68
CA VAL A 23 12.90 -13.93 2.92
C VAL A 23 13.28 -15.00 3.93
N PHE A 24 13.37 -16.23 3.49
CA PHE A 24 13.76 -17.36 4.33
C PHE A 24 15.21 -17.20 4.85
N SER A 25 16.14 -16.78 3.99
CA SER A 25 17.53 -16.54 4.38
C SER A 25 17.64 -15.42 5.40
N LEU A 26 16.90 -14.32 5.22
CA LEU A 26 16.87 -13.21 6.18
C LEU A 26 16.30 -13.65 7.53
N ALA A 27 15.26 -14.50 7.53
CA ALA A 27 14.70 -15.02 8.77
C ALA A 27 15.71 -15.88 9.55
N ILE A 28 16.55 -16.66 8.86
CA ILE A 28 17.59 -17.49 9.52
C ILE A 28 18.77 -16.64 10.02
N ILE A 29 19.16 -15.59 9.27
CA ILE A 29 20.31 -14.74 9.62
C ILE A 29 19.97 -13.79 10.76
N GLN A 30 18.68 -13.50 10.98
CA GLN A 30 18.27 -12.56 12.02
C GLN A 30 18.74 -13.05 13.40
N PRO A 31 19.50 -12.22 14.13
CA PRO A 31 19.99 -12.60 15.45
C PRO A 31 18.85 -12.73 16.45
N GLY A 32 18.83 -13.84 17.19
CA GLY A 32 17.83 -14.16 18.20
C GLY A 32 17.27 -15.56 18.02
N ASP A 33 16.95 -16.18 19.13
CA ASP A 33 16.25 -17.48 19.17
C ASP A 33 14.78 -17.20 19.46
N PRO A 34 13.84 -17.60 18.60
CA PRO A 34 12.40 -17.39 18.85
C PRO A 34 11.93 -17.99 20.17
N PHE A 35 12.75 -18.85 20.76
CA PHE A 35 12.50 -19.46 22.07
C PHE A 35 13.30 -18.83 23.23
N SER A 36 14.04 -17.74 22.98
CA SER A 36 14.86 -17.07 24.01
C SER A 36 14.02 -16.59 25.19
N ASP A 37 12.84 -16.04 24.94
CA ASP A 37 11.91 -15.60 25.99
C ASP A 37 11.34 -16.76 26.82
N LEU A 38 11.24 -17.93 26.21
CA LEU A 38 10.83 -19.16 26.91
C LEU A 38 11.96 -19.73 27.80
N GLN A 39 13.24 -19.40 27.49
CA GLN A 39 14.39 -19.80 28.31
C GLN A 39 14.46 -19.01 29.63
N ASN A 40 13.96 -17.77 29.63
CA ASN A 40 13.90 -16.93 30.84
C ASN A 40 12.72 -17.28 31.78
N GLY A 41 11.78 -18.09 31.34
CA GLY A 41 10.65 -18.58 32.10
C GLY A 41 10.71 -20.09 32.30
N LYS A 42 10.42 -20.61 33.44
CA LYS A 42 10.34 -21.97 34.02
C LYS A 42 10.07 -23.18 33.08
N ILE A 43 10.29 -23.05 31.74
CA ILE A 43 10.06 -24.13 30.80
C ILE A 43 11.35 -24.97 30.72
N LYS A 44 11.23 -26.29 30.90
CA LYS A 44 12.35 -27.23 30.84
C LYS A 44 12.97 -27.19 29.43
N GLN A 45 14.32 -27.16 29.37
CA GLN A 45 15.10 -27.20 28.12
C GLN A 45 14.68 -28.36 27.19
N GLU A 46 14.21 -29.47 27.77
CA GLU A 46 13.69 -30.62 27.03
C GLU A 46 12.46 -30.27 26.20
N ALA A 47 11.55 -29.44 26.73
CA ALA A 47 10.36 -29.02 26.00
C ALA A 47 10.70 -28.06 24.83
N ILE A 48 11.69 -27.20 25.01
CA ILE A 48 12.21 -26.32 23.95
C ILE A 48 12.86 -27.14 22.84
N ASN A 49 13.68 -28.15 23.19
CA ASN A 49 14.33 -29.02 22.24
C ASN A 49 13.32 -29.86 21.46
N ALA A 50 12.30 -30.41 22.14
CA ALA A 50 11.21 -31.14 21.49
C ALA A 50 10.40 -30.26 20.52
N GLN A 51 10.22 -29.00 20.83
CA GLN A 51 9.53 -28.05 19.97
C GLN A 51 10.40 -27.64 18.75
N ARG A 52 11.70 -27.48 18.94
CA ARG A 52 12.67 -27.28 17.85
C ARG A 52 12.72 -28.47 16.89
N GLU A 53 12.72 -29.68 17.43
CA GLU A 53 12.71 -30.90 16.63
C GLU A 53 11.39 -31.05 15.85
N LYS A 54 10.25 -30.78 16.48
CA LYS A 54 8.94 -30.77 15.85
C LYS A 54 8.82 -29.75 14.72
N LEU A 55 9.45 -28.60 14.87
CA LEU A 55 9.51 -27.53 13.85
C LEU A 55 10.62 -27.78 12.81
N GLY A 56 11.46 -28.82 13.02
CA GLY A 56 12.56 -29.17 12.12
C GLY A 56 13.68 -28.13 12.08
N LEU A 57 13.85 -27.33 13.12
CA LEU A 57 14.90 -26.31 13.20
C LEU A 57 16.32 -26.89 13.33
N ASN A 58 16.42 -28.19 13.61
CA ASN A 58 17.67 -28.94 13.68
C ASN A 58 18.10 -29.51 12.32
N ASP A 59 17.23 -29.45 11.29
CA ASP A 59 17.54 -29.92 9.95
C ASP A 59 18.50 -28.98 9.21
N SER A 60 19.08 -29.44 8.10
CA SER A 60 19.87 -28.56 7.23
C SER A 60 19.00 -27.43 6.67
N ILE A 61 19.59 -26.25 6.44
CA ILE A 61 18.89 -25.05 5.96
C ILE A 61 18.07 -25.35 4.69
N SER A 62 18.62 -26.16 3.78
CA SER A 62 17.94 -26.57 2.55
C SER A 62 16.67 -27.40 2.82
N HIS A 63 16.72 -28.32 3.78
CA HIS A 63 15.54 -29.10 4.17
C HIS A 63 14.47 -28.24 4.85
N GLN A 64 14.88 -27.30 5.71
CA GLN A 64 13.97 -26.36 6.34
C GLN A 64 13.26 -25.50 5.27
N TYR A 65 14.00 -24.98 4.28
CA TYR A 65 13.44 -24.20 3.18
C TYR A 65 12.43 -25.01 2.36
N ILE A 66 12.79 -26.23 1.92
CA ILE A 66 11.89 -27.07 1.12
C ILE A 66 10.62 -27.41 1.89
N ARG A 67 10.73 -27.73 3.18
CA ARG A 67 9.58 -27.99 4.05
C ARG A 67 8.68 -26.77 4.16
N TRP A 68 9.26 -25.61 4.43
CA TRP A 68 8.51 -24.35 4.54
C TRP A 68 7.80 -24.02 3.22
N VAL A 69 8.47 -24.09 2.08
CA VAL A 69 7.83 -23.88 0.76
C VAL A 69 6.68 -24.86 0.54
N ASN A 70 6.88 -26.13 0.91
CA ASN A 70 5.82 -27.12 0.78
C ASN A 70 4.59 -26.77 1.63
N HIS A 71 4.75 -26.32 2.87
CA HIS A 71 3.65 -25.81 3.71
C HIS A 71 2.95 -24.62 3.07
N VAL A 72 3.71 -23.62 2.62
CA VAL A 72 3.17 -22.41 1.99
C VAL A 72 2.34 -22.72 0.74
N ILE A 73 2.80 -23.64 -0.12
CA ILE A 73 2.06 -24.04 -1.34
C ILE A 73 0.74 -24.73 -1.00
N HIS A 74 0.65 -25.40 0.15
CA HIS A 74 -0.58 -26.03 0.64
C HIS A 74 -1.46 -25.07 1.49
N GLY A 75 -1.07 -23.79 1.57
CA GLY A 75 -1.83 -22.76 2.33
C GLY A 75 -1.56 -22.75 3.82
N ASP A 76 -0.60 -23.55 4.30
CA ASP A 76 -0.16 -23.53 5.68
C ASP A 76 0.99 -22.51 5.84
N LEU A 77 0.67 -21.36 6.42
CA LEU A 77 1.64 -20.29 6.72
C LEU A 77 2.29 -20.44 8.11
N GLY A 78 1.94 -21.53 8.82
CA GLY A 78 2.39 -21.80 10.18
C GLY A 78 1.60 -21.09 11.25
N GLU A 79 2.11 -21.14 12.49
CA GLU A 79 1.53 -20.53 13.67
C GLU A 79 2.37 -19.34 14.13
N SER A 80 1.72 -18.22 14.43
CA SER A 80 2.37 -17.02 14.96
C SER A 80 2.91 -17.31 16.35
N ILE A 81 4.17 -16.98 16.59
CA ILE A 81 4.83 -17.16 17.89
C ILE A 81 4.24 -16.23 18.94
N LYS A 82 3.93 -14.99 18.54
CA LYS A 82 3.37 -13.95 19.42
C LYS A 82 1.89 -14.19 19.71
N TYR A 83 1.08 -14.46 18.70
CA TYR A 83 -0.37 -14.54 18.82
C TYR A 83 -0.88 -15.94 19.20
N LYS A 84 -0.04 -16.99 19.07
CA LYS A 84 -0.40 -18.40 19.33
C LYS A 84 -1.63 -18.87 18.56
N ARG A 85 -1.72 -18.46 17.30
CA ARG A 85 -2.82 -18.73 16.37
C ARG A 85 -2.27 -18.93 14.96
N PRO A 86 -3.01 -19.59 14.05
CA PRO A 86 -2.64 -19.66 12.64
C PRO A 86 -2.34 -18.28 12.06
N VAL A 87 -1.24 -18.17 11.32
CA VAL A 87 -0.80 -16.91 10.71
C VAL A 87 -1.85 -16.33 9.78
N ILE A 88 -2.56 -17.20 9.04
CA ILE A 88 -3.60 -16.79 8.10
C ILE A 88 -4.74 -16.04 8.82
N ASP A 89 -5.19 -16.52 9.98
CA ASP A 89 -6.26 -15.90 10.75
C ASP A 89 -5.86 -14.51 11.24
N VAL A 90 -4.60 -14.38 11.70
CA VAL A 90 -4.05 -13.08 12.18
C VAL A 90 -3.99 -12.07 11.06
N ILE A 91 -3.64 -12.50 9.84
CA ILE A 91 -3.59 -11.64 8.66
C ILE A 91 -5.00 -11.24 8.23
N GLU A 92 -5.92 -12.20 8.12
CA GLU A 92 -7.30 -11.97 7.66
C GLU A 92 -8.04 -10.95 8.54
N GLU A 93 -7.84 -10.96 9.85
CA GLU A 93 -8.43 -9.99 10.78
C GLU A 93 -7.99 -8.54 10.50
N ARG A 94 -6.81 -8.34 9.90
CA ARG A 94 -6.23 -7.01 9.65
C ARG A 94 -6.55 -6.46 8.27
N ILE A 95 -6.82 -7.34 7.29
CA ILE A 95 -7.09 -6.97 5.89
C ILE A 95 -8.17 -5.90 5.76
N PRO A 96 -9.37 -6.04 6.40
CA PRO A 96 -10.44 -5.06 6.23
C PRO A 96 -10.06 -3.63 6.66
N ASN A 97 -9.24 -3.52 7.70
CA ASN A 97 -8.78 -2.22 8.18
C ASN A 97 -7.82 -1.57 7.18
N THR A 98 -6.83 -2.31 6.68
CA THR A 98 -5.90 -1.79 5.67
C THR A 98 -6.62 -1.41 4.38
N ILE A 99 -7.60 -2.21 3.94
CA ILE A 99 -8.42 -1.88 2.77
C ILE A 99 -9.19 -0.58 3.00
N LEU A 100 -9.82 -0.42 4.16
CA LEU A 100 -10.58 0.80 4.48
C LEU A 100 -9.67 2.03 4.49
N LEU A 101 -8.53 1.96 5.17
CA LEU A 101 -7.54 3.03 5.21
C LEU A 101 -7.05 3.39 3.80
N GLY A 102 -6.62 2.39 3.04
CA GLY A 102 -6.11 2.58 1.69
C GLY A 102 -7.18 3.13 0.72
N ALA A 103 -8.39 2.60 0.75
CA ALA A 103 -9.49 3.09 -0.08
C ALA A 103 -9.85 4.56 0.25
N MET A 104 -9.98 4.90 1.52
CA MET A 104 -10.26 6.28 1.93
C MET A 104 -9.11 7.23 1.55
N SER A 105 -7.85 6.81 1.74
CA SER A 105 -6.70 7.63 1.36
C SER A 105 -6.62 7.85 -0.16
N LEU A 106 -6.89 6.83 -0.98
CA LEU A 106 -6.93 6.98 -2.44
C LEU A 106 -8.05 7.92 -2.90
N ILE A 107 -9.25 7.79 -2.33
CA ILE A 107 -10.36 8.70 -2.64
C ILE A 107 -9.95 10.15 -2.36
N ILE A 108 -9.37 10.42 -1.20
CA ILE A 108 -8.87 11.75 -0.82
C ILE A 108 -7.78 12.21 -1.79
N THR A 109 -6.80 11.35 -2.08
CA THR A 109 -5.70 11.62 -3.01
C THR A 109 -6.23 12.04 -4.37
N TYR A 110 -7.14 11.27 -4.96
CA TYR A 110 -7.64 11.55 -6.31
C TYR A 110 -8.53 12.79 -6.36
N ILE A 111 -9.43 12.98 -5.38
CA ILE A 111 -10.27 14.18 -5.33
C ILE A 111 -9.41 15.45 -5.29
N ILE A 112 -8.43 15.50 -4.39
CA ILE A 112 -7.56 16.66 -4.22
C ILE A 112 -6.63 16.83 -5.42
N SER A 113 -6.02 15.75 -5.89
CA SER A 113 -5.08 15.80 -7.02
C SER A 113 -5.75 16.25 -8.31
N PHE A 114 -6.97 15.78 -8.57
CA PHE A 114 -7.71 16.21 -9.76
C PHE A 114 -8.11 17.68 -9.64
N ALA A 115 -8.64 18.10 -8.49
CA ALA A 115 -9.01 19.50 -8.29
C ALA A 115 -7.81 20.44 -8.46
N LEU A 116 -6.70 20.16 -7.77
CA LEU A 116 -5.52 21.02 -7.78
C LEU A 116 -4.68 20.87 -9.06
N GLY A 117 -4.45 19.65 -9.54
CA GLY A 117 -3.64 19.38 -10.74
C GLY A 117 -4.29 19.91 -12.01
N ILE A 118 -5.61 19.74 -12.17
CA ILE A 118 -6.37 20.28 -13.30
C ILE A 118 -6.34 21.82 -13.27
N THR A 119 -6.56 22.42 -12.10
CA THR A 119 -6.55 23.88 -11.94
C THR A 119 -5.16 24.46 -12.22
N SER A 120 -4.12 23.87 -11.66
CA SER A 120 -2.72 24.25 -11.85
C SER A 120 -2.28 24.11 -13.33
N GLY A 121 -2.60 23.00 -13.97
CA GLY A 121 -2.29 22.78 -15.39
C GLY A 121 -3.04 23.72 -16.33
N ARG A 122 -4.32 24.02 -16.03
CA ARG A 122 -5.15 24.93 -16.82
C ARG A 122 -4.68 26.38 -16.75
N TYR A 123 -4.32 26.84 -15.57
CA TYR A 123 -3.89 28.21 -15.28
C TYR A 123 -2.38 28.26 -15.03
N SER A 124 -1.62 27.48 -15.78
CA SER A 124 -0.17 27.39 -15.62
C SER A 124 0.51 28.76 -15.62
N TYR A 125 1.51 28.91 -14.74
CA TYR A 125 2.27 30.14 -14.51
C TYR A 125 1.47 31.33 -13.91
N SER A 126 0.23 31.10 -13.44
CA SER A 126 -0.57 32.08 -12.70
C SER A 126 -0.29 32.01 -11.19
N LEU A 127 -0.82 32.96 -10.41
CA LEU A 127 -0.77 32.92 -8.94
C LEU A 127 -1.42 31.65 -8.38
N THR A 128 -2.52 31.19 -8.99
CA THR A 128 -3.18 29.93 -8.61
C THR A 128 -2.24 28.74 -8.78
N ASP A 129 -1.53 28.68 -9.91
CA ASP A 129 -0.54 27.63 -10.17
C ASP A 129 0.59 27.69 -9.13
N TYR A 130 1.16 28.86 -8.87
CA TYR A 130 2.20 29.01 -7.83
C TYR A 130 1.74 28.55 -6.44
N THR A 131 0.52 28.90 -6.05
CA THR A 131 -0.04 28.47 -4.76
C THR A 131 -0.17 26.95 -4.67
N VAL A 132 -0.68 26.32 -5.74
CA VAL A 132 -0.77 24.85 -5.82
C VAL A 132 0.61 24.21 -5.80
N GLN A 133 1.60 24.82 -6.49
CA GLN A 133 2.97 24.28 -6.49
C GLN A 133 3.63 24.41 -5.10
N ILE A 134 3.41 25.48 -4.37
CA ILE A 134 3.89 25.63 -2.98
C ILE A 134 3.28 24.51 -2.12
N PHE A 135 1.96 24.32 -2.17
CA PHE A 135 1.31 23.21 -1.47
C PHE A 135 1.92 21.85 -1.86
N ASN A 136 2.10 21.62 -3.16
CA ASN A 136 2.65 20.37 -3.69
C ASN A 136 4.06 20.10 -3.15
N TYR A 137 4.94 21.11 -3.16
CA TYR A 137 6.31 20.96 -2.63
C TYR A 137 6.34 20.79 -1.11
N LEU A 138 5.42 21.41 -0.37
CA LEU A 138 5.28 21.16 1.06
C LEU A 138 4.91 19.70 1.33
N MET A 139 3.94 19.15 0.60
CA MET A 139 3.55 17.73 0.74
C MET A 139 4.70 16.77 0.40
N LEU A 140 5.54 17.11 -0.57
CA LEU A 140 6.73 16.32 -0.91
C LEU A 140 7.85 16.43 0.14
N ALA A 141 8.00 17.59 0.76
CA ALA A 141 9.09 17.85 1.69
C ALA A 141 8.87 17.28 3.08
N ILE A 142 7.61 17.12 3.50
CA ILE A 142 7.28 16.64 4.85
C ILE A 142 7.41 15.12 4.92
N PRO A 143 8.30 14.57 5.76
CA PRO A 143 8.34 13.13 6.01
C PRO A 143 7.00 12.62 6.58
N SER A 144 6.54 11.47 6.09
CA SER A 144 5.21 10.92 6.43
C SER A 144 4.99 10.73 7.93
N PHE A 145 6.04 10.32 8.66
CA PHE A 145 5.94 10.16 10.10
C PHE A 145 5.77 11.49 10.83
N ILE A 146 6.42 12.57 10.37
CA ILE A 146 6.26 13.91 10.92
C ILE A 146 4.84 14.41 10.68
N ALA A 147 4.32 14.26 9.45
CA ALA A 147 2.95 14.64 9.13
C ALA A 147 1.93 13.91 10.02
N GLY A 148 2.13 12.59 10.25
CA GLY A 148 1.27 11.80 11.13
C GLY A 148 1.28 12.29 12.58
N VAL A 149 2.45 12.56 13.14
CA VAL A 149 2.60 13.06 14.51
C VAL A 149 1.95 14.45 14.66
N PHE A 150 2.18 15.36 13.70
CA PHE A 150 1.53 16.68 13.70
C PHE A 150 0.01 16.59 13.55
N ALA A 151 -0.48 15.68 12.71
CA ALA A 151 -1.91 15.46 12.56
C ALA A 151 -2.55 14.99 13.88
N ILE A 152 -1.95 14.05 14.58
CA ILE A 152 -2.41 13.60 15.89
C ILE A 152 -2.35 14.76 16.90
N PHE A 153 -1.23 15.47 16.97
CA PHE A 153 -1.07 16.58 17.91
C PHE A 153 -2.15 17.65 17.72
N ILE A 154 -2.33 18.14 16.49
CA ILE A 154 -3.27 19.21 16.21
C ILE A 154 -4.73 18.72 16.31
N PHE A 155 -5.07 17.66 15.57
CA PHE A 155 -6.49 17.30 15.39
C PHE A 155 -7.03 16.36 16.47
N SER A 156 -6.17 15.57 17.11
CA SER A 156 -6.63 14.66 18.16
C SER A 156 -6.36 15.22 19.56
N PHE A 157 -5.22 15.87 19.79
CA PHE A 157 -4.84 16.32 21.12
C PHE A 157 -5.33 17.74 21.40
N GLU A 158 -5.01 18.71 20.54
CA GLU A 158 -5.38 20.12 20.77
C GLU A 158 -6.86 20.39 20.44
N LEU A 159 -7.33 19.95 19.27
CA LEU A 159 -8.70 20.21 18.82
C LEU A 159 -9.70 19.13 19.26
N GLN A 160 -9.25 17.94 19.63
CA GLN A 160 -10.08 16.80 20.04
C GLN A 160 -11.15 16.41 19.00
N TRP A 161 -10.84 16.64 17.71
CA TRP A 161 -11.77 16.33 16.62
C TRP A 161 -11.75 14.86 16.21
N PHE A 162 -10.64 14.16 16.43
CA PHE A 162 -10.48 12.76 16.02
C PHE A 162 -9.82 11.92 17.11
N PRO A 163 -10.03 10.59 17.12
CA PRO A 163 -9.33 9.69 18.01
C PRO A 163 -7.81 9.74 17.73
N PHE A 164 -6.99 9.62 18.75
CA PHE A 164 -5.54 9.66 18.59
C PHE A 164 -4.94 8.29 18.22
N GLN A 165 -5.68 7.19 18.41
CA GLN A 165 -5.20 5.83 18.13
C GLN A 165 -6.33 4.83 17.87
N GLY A 166 -5.95 3.68 17.29
CA GLY A 166 -6.84 2.55 17.07
C GLY A 166 -7.60 2.61 15.77
N SER A 167 -8.34 1.54 15.48
CA SER A 167 -9.14 1.40 14.26
C SER A 167 -10.66 1.43 14.52
N VAL A 168 -11.07 1.37 15.80
CA VAL A 168 -12.46 1.37 16.25
C VAL A 168 -12.49 1.55 17.76
N ASP A 169 -13.59 2.05 18.31
CA ASP A 169 -13.83 2.07 19.76
C ASP A 169 -14.04 0.65 20.30
N ILE A 170 -13.26 0.28 21.29
CA ILE A 170 -13.24 -1.06 21.91
C ILE A 170 -14.53 -1.43 22.62
N ASN A 171 -15.36 -0.44 22.99
CA ASN A 171 -16.62 -0.67 23.71
C ASN A 171 -17.78 -1.02 22.76
N LEU A 172 -17.58 -0.90 21.43
CA LEU A 172 -18.64 -1.14 20.44
C LEU A 172 -18.64 -2.61 19.99
N LYS A 173 -19.85 -3.16 19.91
CA LYS A 173 -20.04 -4.53 19.45
C LYS A 173 -19.94 -4.59 17.91
N GLU A 174 -19.13 -5.51 17.42
CA GLU A 174 -18.99 -5.77 15.99
C GLU A 174 -20.34 -6.09 15.34
N GLY A 175 -20.54 -5.58 14.11
CA GLY A 175 -21.76 -5.76 13.34
C GLY A 175 -22.85 -4.70 13.59
N THR A 176 -22.66 -3.79 14.54
CA THR A 176 -23.58 -2.66 14.77
C THR A 176 -23.27 -1.49 13.86
N PHE A 177 -24.25 -0.62 13.60
CA PHE A 177 -24.06 0.60 12.82
C PHE A 177 -23.02 1.53 13.46
N GLU A 178 -23.07 1.68 14.78
CA GLU A 178 -22.13 2.48 15.57
C GLU A 178 -20.69 1.98 15.42
N TYR A 179 -20.49 0.66 15.35
CA TYR A 179 -19.19 0.07 15.12
C TYR A 179 -18.60 0.49 13.75
N TYR A 180 -19.38 0.42 12.68
CA TYR A 180 -18.92 0.83 11.36
C TYR A 180 -18.68 2.33 11.25
N MET A 181 -19.52 3.15 11.88
CA MET A 181 -19.30 4.60 11.96
C MET A 181 -18.02 4.92 12.74
N SER A 182 -17.79 4.25 13.84
CA SER A 182 -16.55 4.38 14.61
C SER A 182 -15.32 4.00 13.77
N LYS A 183 -15.39 2.90 12.99
CA LYS A 183 -14.29 2.53 12.08
C LYS A 183 -13.98 3.63 11.08
N ILE A 184 -14.98 4.19 10.44
CA ILE A 184 -14.80 5.30 9.48
C ILE A 184 -14.18 6.50 10.17
N TYR A 185 -14.65 6.85 11.35
CA TYR A 185 -14.18 7.99 12.14
C TYR A 185 -12.71 7.83 12.58
N HIS A 186 -12.31 6.64 13.06
CA HIS A 186 -10.92 6.33 13.41
C HIS A 186 -10.00 6.29 12.17
N THR A 187 -10.54 5.91 11.03
CA THR A 187 -9.77 5.81 9.78
C THR A 187 -9.57 7.17 9.10
N PHE A 188 -10.43 8.16 9.38
CA PHE A 188 -10.46 9.41 8.62
C PHE A 188 -9.16 10.20 8.73
N LEU A 189 -8.65 10.44 9.94
CA LEU A 189 -7.43 11.23 10.13
C LEU A 189 -6.16 10.53 9.57
N PRO A 190 -5.92 9.23 9.79
CA PRO A 190 -4.86 8.48 9.11
C PRO A 190 -4.98 8.55 7.58
N ALA A 191 -6.20 8.36 7.05
CA ALA A 191 -6.46 8.39 5.61
C ALA A 191 -6.25 9.79 5.01
N LEU A 192 -6.65 10.85 5.71
CA LEU A 192 -6.41 12.22 5.30
C LEU A 192 -4.92 12.52 5.25
N THR A 193 -4.19 12.13 6.29
CA THR A 193 -2.73 12.34 6.35
C THR A 193 -2.01 11.63 5.22
N LEU A 194 -2.29 10.34 5.02
CA LEU A 194 -1.69 9.54 3.96
C LEU A 194 -2.10 10.07 2.58
N GLY A 195 -3.39 10.37 2.40
CA GLY A 195 -3.95 10.86 1.15
C GLY A 195 -3.38 12.21 0.73
N LEU A 196 -3.22 13.17 1.66
CA LEU A 196 -2.63 14.48 1.38
C LEU A 196 -1.18 14.35 0.89
N LEU A 197 -0.36 13.56 1.58
CA LEU A 197 1.03 13.35 1.17
C LEU A 197 1.13 12.69 -0.21
N SER A 198 0.22 11.76 -0.50
CA SER A 198 0.17 11.06 -1.79
C SER A 198 -0.28 11.94 -2.94
N THR A 199 -0.91 13.10 -2.70
CA THR A 199 -1.38 14.01 -3.77
C THR A 199 -0.26 14.57 -4.61
N ALA A 200 0.92 14.75 -4.02
CA ALA A 200 2.01 15.51 -4.62
C ALA A 200 2.45 14.97 -5.99
N GLY A 201 2.64 13.66 -6.11
CA GLY A 201 3.01 13.04 -7.38
C GLY A 201 1.95 13.22 -8.46
N TYR A 202 0.66 13.05 -8.11
CA TYR A 202 -0.46 13.15 -9.06
C TYR A 202 -0.72 14.59 -9.51
N ILE A 203 -0.62 15.57 -8.59
CA ILE A 203 -0.74 17.00 -8.94
C ILE A 203 0.32 17.38 -9.95
N GLN A 204 1.58 17.03 -9.67
CA GLN A 204 2.71 17.35 -10.55
C GLN A 204 2.58 16.68 -11.92
N TYR A 205 2.21 15.40 -11.92
CA TYR A 205 2.01 14.65 -13.14
C TYR A 205 0.91 15.27 -14.01
N LEU A 206 -0.29 15.47 -13.44
CA LEU A 206 -1.45 16.00 -14.16
C LEU A 206 -1.22 17.40 -14.70
N ARG A 207 -0.60 18.27 -13.89
CA ARG A 207 -0.20 19.62 -14.32
C ARG A 207 0.72 19.57 -15.54
N ASN A 208 1.78 18.79 -15.47
CA ASN A 208 2.77 18.71 -16.55
C ASN A 208 2.16 18.13 -17.83
N ASP A 209 1.35 17.10 -17.71
CA ASP A 209 0.71 16.46 -18.86
C ASP A 209 -0.34 17.39 -19.51
N ILE A 210 -1.09 18.17 -18.74
CA ILE A 210 -2.00 19.19 -19.29
C ILE A 210 -1.21 20.27 -20.04
N ILE A 211 -0.10 20.74 -19.48
CA ILE A 211 0.74 21.75 -20.15
C ILE A 211 1.32 21.20 -21.47
N GLU A 212 1.80 19.97 -21.47
CA GLU A 212 2.32 19.31 -22.66
C GLU A 212 1.24 19.10 -23.71
N ASN A 213 0.10 18.53 -23.32
CA ASN A 213 -1.02 18.29 -24.24
C ASN A 213 -1.58 19.59 -24.83
N SER A 214 -1.50 20.72 -24.10
CA SER A 214 -1.96 22.03 -24.62
C SER A 214 -1.14 22.54 -25.83
N LYS A 215 0.08 22.04 -26.03
CA LYS A 215 1.00 22.44 -27.11
C LYS A 215 0.93 21.52 -28.33
N LYS A 216 0.16 20.43 -28.31
CA LYS A 216 0.10 19.44 -29.39
C LYS A 216 -0.70 19.94 -30.61
N ASP A 217 -0.39 19.45 -31.78
CA ASP A 217 -0.96 19.85 -33.07
C ASP A 217 -2.48 19.71 -33.17
N TYR A 218 -3.06 18.72 -32.48
CA TYR A 218 -4.51 18.56 -32.46
C TYR A 218 -5.23 19.74 -31.79
N VAL A 219 -4.55 20.44 -30.84
CA VAL A 219 -5.07 21.67 -30.22
C VAL A 219 -5.10 22.81 -31.21
N LEU A 220 -4.01 22.97 -32.00
CA LEU A 220 -3.94 23.95 -33.09
C LEU A 220 -5.02 23.69 -34.13
N THR A 221 -5.19 22.44 -34.56
CA THR A 221 -6.24 22.02 -35.47
C THR A 221 -7.65 22.35 -34.98
N ALA A 222 -7.90 22.07 -33.69
CA ALA A 222 -9.22 22.35 -33.07
C ALA A 222 -9.47 23.89 -33.00
N ARG A 223 -8.43 24.66 -32.72
CA ARG A 223 -8.49 26.14 -32.72
C ARG A 223 -8.78 26.69 -34.09
N SER A 224 -8.11 26.19 -35.14
CA SER A 224 -8.32 26.58 -36.55
C SER A 224 -9.75 26.24 -37.03
N LYS A 225 -10.42 25.24 -36.45
CA LYS A 225 -11.83 24.93 -36.69
C LYS A 225 -12.80 25.81 -35.92
N GLY A 226 -12.34 26.85 -35.24
CA GLY A 226 -13.17 27.81 -34.52
C GLY A 226 -13.76 27.31 -33.18
N LEU A 227 -13.25 26.22 -32.60
CA LEU A 227 -13.73 25.75 -31.30
C LEU A 227 -13.28 26.69 -30.18
N SER A 228 -14.19 26.94 -29.23
CA SER A 228 -13.86 27.74 -28.03
C SER A 228 -12.79 27.05 -27.17
N MET A 229 -11.93 27.86 -26.51
CA MET A 229 -10.86 27.32 -25.65
C MET A 229 -11.37 26.38 -24.55
N ASN A 230 -12.55 26.67 -23.94
CA ASN A 230 -13.15 25.79 -22.94
C ASN A 230 -13.51 24.42 -23.53
N LYS A 231 -14.02 24.38 -24.78
CA LYS A 231 -14.36 23.14 -25.47
C LYS A 231 -13.10 22.34 -25.84
N ILE A 232 -12.07 23.03 -26.31
CA ILE A 232 -10.75 22.43 -26.61
C ILE A 232 -10.14 21.84 -25.34
N TYR A 233 -10.12 22.59 -24.26
CA TYR A 233 -9.57 22.15 -22.98
C TYR A 233 -10.27 20.89 -22.47
N ASN A 234 -11.60 20.96 -22.29
CA ASN A 234 -12.34 19.86 -21.66
C ASN A 234 -12.42 18.60 -22.55
N LYS A 235 -12.57 18.77 -23.89
CA LYS A 235 -12.80 17.65 -24.81
C LYS A 235 -11.50 17.02 -25.32
N HIS A 236 -10.44 17.83 -25.49
CA HIS A 236 -9.21 17.38 -26.14
C HIS A 236 -8.03 17.33 -25.18
N ILE A 237 -7.75 18.39 -24.42
CA ILE A 237 -6.58 18.43 -23.54
C ILE A 237 -6.82 17.54 -22.32
N LEU A 238 -7.82 17.85 -21.50
CA LEU A 238 -8.08 17.18 -20.25
C LEU A 238 -8.34 15.67 -20.43
N ARG A 239 -9.14 15.31 -21.44
CA ARG A 239 -9.41 13.91 -21.73
C ARG A 239 -8.14 13.10 -22.00
N ASN A 240 -7.21 13.65 -22.79
CA ASN A 240 -5.95 12.97 -23.08
C ASN A 240 -5.03 12.94 -21.86
N SER A 241 -5.02 14.02 -21.06
CA SER A 241 -4.18 14.10 -19.86
C SER A 241 -4.66 13.20 -18.69
N LEU A 242 -5.90 12.75 -18.69
CA LEU A 242 -6.40 11.81 -17.70
C LEU A 242 -6.09 10.34 -18.02
N ILE A 243 -5.77 10.02 -19.28
CA ILE A 243 -5.50 8.63 -19.71
C ILE A 243 -4.39 7.96 -18.88
N PRO A 244 -3.21 8.56 -18.68
CA PRO A 244 -2.16 7.94 -17.89
C PRO A 244 -2.53 7.74 -16.41
N ILE A 245 -3.34 8.64 -15.83
CA ILE A 245 -3.79 8.52 -14.44
C ILE A 245 -4.69 7.31 -14.25
N ILE A 246 -5.56 7.01 -15.22
CA ILE A 246 -6.38 5.79 -15.19
C ILE A 246 -5.49 4.53 -15.16
N THR A 247 -4.32 4.60 -15.78
CA THR A 247 -3.34 3.50 -15.74
C THR A 247 -2.78 3.28 -14.32
N PHE A 248 -2.55 4.35 -13.57
CA PHE A 248 -2.07 4.26 -12.19
C PHE A 248 -3.10 3.65 -11.25
N LEU A 249 -4.40 3.88 -11.47
CA LEU A 249 -5.48 3.32 -10.65
C LEU A 249 -5.36 1.80 -10.44
N GLY A 250 -4.96 1.05 -11.48
CA GLY A 250 -4.78 -0.39 -11.38
C GLY A 250 -3.69 -0.80 -10.38
N ALA A 251 -2.55 -0.09 -10.40
CA ALA A 251 -1.46 -0.33 -9.46
C ALA A 251 -1.83 0.15 -8.04
N ASP A 252 -2.50 1.29 -7.94
CA ASP A 252 -2.88 1.89 -6.66
C ASP A 252 -3.86 1.02 -5.88
N ILE A 253 -4.86 0.41 -6.56
CA ILE A 253 -5.81 -0.51 -5.92
C ILE A 253 -5.07 -1.68 -5.26
N VAL A 254 -4.04 -2.20 -5.91
CA VAL A 254 -3.25 -3.29 -5.32
C VAL A 254 -2.31 -2.78 -4.23
N SER A 255 -1.77 -1.57 -4.38
CA SER A 255 -0.92 -0.94 -3.37
C SER A 255 -1.64 -0.68 -2.04
N ILE A 256 -2.98 -0.55 -2.05
CA ILE A 256 -3.81 -0.47 -0.84
C ILE A 256 -3.50 -1.63 0.10
N LEU A 257 -3.42 -2.84 -0.44
CA LEU A 257 -3.17 -4.06 0.34
C LEU A 257 -1.72 -4.16 0.82
N GLY A 258 -0.79 -3.38 0.22
CA GLY A 258 0.60 -3.30 0.67
C GLY A 258 0.79 -2.63 2.03
N GLY A 259 -0.27 -1.99 2.54
CA GLY A 259 -0.30 -1.34 3.84
C GLY A 259 0.53 -0.05 3.90
N ALA A 260 0.08 0.85 4.74
CA ALA A 260 0.81 2.08 5.05
C ALA A 260 1.52 1.90 6.39
N VAL A 261 2.60 1.10 6.43
CA VAL A 261 3.30 0.68 7.65
C VAL A 261 3.54 1.84 8.61
N ILE A 262 4.08 2.95 8.11
CA ILE A 262 4.40 4.13 8.92
C ILE A 262 3.12 4.76 9.49
N THR A 263 2.11 4.98 8.65
CA THR A 263 0.85 5.60 9.06
C THR A 263 0.10 4.73 10.05
N GLU A 264 -0.04 3.44 9.76
CA GLU A 264 -0.71 2.48 10.66
C GLU A 264 0.00 2.39 12.02
N THR A 265 1.33 2.46 12.02
CA THR A 265 2.11 2.43 13.28
C THR A 265 1.91 3.69 14.11
N ILE A 266 2.00 4.88 13.49
CA ILE A 266 1.88 6.16 14.20
C ILE A 266 0.49 6.32 14.81
N PHE A 267 -0.56 6.02 14.03
CA PHE A 267 -1.93 6.09 14.50
C PHE A 267 -2.37 4.87 15.33
N SER A 268 -1.44 3.94 15.60
CA SER A 268 -1.76 2.63 16.23
C SER A 268 -2.95 1.93 15.56
N TYR A 269 -3.10 2.14 14.25
CA TYR A 269 -4.18 1.59 13.44
C TYR A 269 -3.95 0.10 13.18
N ASN A 270 -4.94 -0.75 13.47
CA ASN A 270 -4.79 -2.20 13.43
C ASN A 270 -4.86 -2.76 12.01
N GLY A 271 -3.88 -2.41 11.16
CA GLY A 271 -3.75 -2.91 9.80
C GLY A 271 -2.60 -3.90 9.61
N ILE A 272 -2.40 -4.34 8.36
CA ILE A 272 -1.38 -5.34 7.97
C ILE A 272 0.03 -4.73 8.05
N GLY A 273 0.19 -3.45 7.72
CA GLY A 273 1.49 -2.79 7.76
C GLY A 273 2.04 -2.68 9.19
N LYS A 274 1.18 -2.32 10.16
CA LYS A 274 1.54 -2.33 11.58
C LYS A 274 1.85 -3.76 12.05
N LEU A 275 1.03 -4.74 11.64
CA LEU A 275 1.25 -6.15 11.95
C LEU A 275 2.61 -6.63 11.45
N PHE A 276 3.02 -6.21 10.25
CA PHE A 276 4.34 -6.52 9.71
C PHE A 276 5.46 -5.96 10.60
N LEU A 277 5.39 -4.69 10.97
CA LEU A 277 6.39 -4.09 11.86
C LEU A 277 6.45 -4.81 13.21
N GLU A 278 5.29 -5.12 13.78
CA GLU A 278 5.20 -5.88 15.04
C GLU A 278 5.81 -7.28 14.93
N SER A 279 5.66 -7.96 13.77
CA SER A 279 6.24 -9.28 13.54
C SER A 279 7.78 -9.21 13.44
N VAL A 280 8.31 -8.15 12.82
CA VAL A 280 9.76 -7.93 12.73
C VAL A 280 10.37 -7.64 14.10
N ILE A 281 9.79 -6.70 14.84
CA ILE A 281 10.29 -6.32 16.18
C ILE A 281 10.14 -7.47 17.17
N GLY A 282 9.02 -8.21 17.10
CA GLY A 282 8.73 -9.33 17.98
C GLY A 282 9.38 -10.65 17.56
N GLN A 283 10.20 -10.64 16.48
CA GLN A 283 10.86 -11.84 15.94
C GLN A 283 9.89 -13.01 15.67
N ASP A 284 8.67 -12.68 15.23
CA ASP A 284 7.66 -13.66 14.84
C ASP A 284 7.94 -14.12 13.39
N TYR A 285 8.89 -15.05 13.24
CA TYR A 285 9.38 -15.47 11.93
C TYR A 285 8.28 -16.01 10.99
N PRO A 286 7.36 -16.91 11.43
CA PRO A 286 6.31 -17.37 10.55
C PRO A 286 5.44 -16.23 10.02
N LEU A 287 5.03 -15.31 10.90
CA LEU A 287 4.20 -14.17 10.53
C LEU A 287 4.96 -13.17 9.65
N MET A 288 6.22 -12.87 9.96
CA MET A 288 7.09 -11.99 9.17
C MET A 288 7.31 -12.53 7.75
N MET A 289 7.63 -13.82 7.62
CA MET A 289 7.84 -14.46 6.32
C MET A 289 6.57 -14.47 5.49
N ALA A 290 5.43 -14.81 6.09
CA ALA A 290 4.13 -14.82 5.42
C ALA A 290 3.73 -13.43 4.92
N LEU A 291 3.87 -12.38 5.76
CA LEU A 291 3.57 -11.01 5.38
C LEU A 291 4.51 -10.48 4.29
N THR A 292 5.80 -10.83 4.34
CA THR A 292 6.74 -10.44 3.29
C THR A 292 6.40 -11.07 1.95
N LEU A 293 6.05 -12.37 1.94
CA LEU A 293 5.57 -13.04 0.72
C LEU A 293 4.27 -12.43 0.22
N PHE A 294 3.34 -12.13 1.12
CA PHE A 294 2.06 -11.50 0.80
C PHE A 294 2.26 -10.14 0.13
N PHE A 295 3.08 -9.25 0.70
CA PHE A 295 3.39 -7.95 0.10
C PHE A 295 4.11 -8.08 -1.24
N SER A 296 5.02 -9.04 -1.35
CA SER A 296 5.73 -9.31 -2.60
C SER A 296 4.80 -9.79 -3.70
N PHE A 297 3.90 -10.71 -3.36
CA PHE A 297 2.85 -11.18 -4.28
C PHE A 297 1.93 -10.04 -4.72
N LEU A 298 1.48 -9.20 -3.78
CA LEU A 298 0.67 -8.02 -4.10
C LEU A 298 1.43 -7.04 -5.02
N GLY A 299 2.72 -6.77 -4.76
CA GLY A 299 3.54 -5.92 -5.62
C GLY A 299 3.62 -6.46 -7.06
N LEU A 300 3.80 -7.77 -7.22
CA LEU A 300 3.81 -8.42 -8.53
C LEU A 300 2.43 -8.36 -9.21
N LEU A 301 1.34 -8.56 -8.46
CA LEU A 301 -0.03 -8.39 -8.96
C LEU A 301 -0.30 -6.96 -9.39
N GLY A 302 0.15 -5.96 -8.62
CA GLY A 302 0.02 -4.54 -8.97
C GLY A 302 0.69 -4.22 -10.30
N ASN A 303 1.91 -4.71 -10.49
CA ASN A 303 2.62 -4.55 -11.75
C ASN A 303 1.88 -5.24 -12.91
N LEU A 304 1.35 -6.46 -12.69
CA LEU A 304 0.56 -7.16 -13.71
C LEU A 304 -0.70 -6.39 -14.09
N ILE A 305 -1.46 -5.88 -13.11
CA ILE A 305 -2.67 -5.09 -13.35
C ILE A 305 -2.33 -3.79 -14.08
N SER A 306 -1.25 -3.11 -13.69
CA SER A 306 -0.76 -1.92 -14.38
C SER A 306 -0.44 -2.19 -15.84
N ASP A 307 0.31 -3.27 -16.14
CA ASP A 307 0.66 -3.68 -17.51
C ASP A 307 -0.59 -4.02 -18.34
N ILE A 308 -1.57 -4.71 -17.74
CA ILE A 308 -2.84 -5.04 -18.41
C ILE A 308 -3.60 -3.76 -18.71
N THR A 309 -3.74 -2.86 -17.74
CA THR A 309 -4.45 -1.59 -17.89
C THR A 309 -3.79 -0.73 -18.98
N TYR A 310 -2.46 -0.64 -18.96
CA TYR A 310 -1.70 0.07 -19.96
C TYR A 310 -1.91 -0.52 -21.37
N GLY A 311 -1.90 -1.86 -21.50
CA GLY A 311 -2.17 -2.54 -22.77
C GLY A 311 -3.62 -2.37 -23.29
N PHE A 312 -4.59 -2.06 -22.42
CA PHE A 312 -5.95 -1.69 -22.85
C PHE A 312 -6.01 -0.25 -23.37
N ILE A 313 -5.27 0.65 -22.75
CA ILE A 313 -5.31 2.09 -23.07
C ILE A 313 -4.49 2.40 -24.33
N ASP A 314 -3.30 1.80 -24.48
CA ASP A 314 -2.44 1.95 -25.66
C ASP A 314 -2.34 0.65 -26.47
N PRO A 315 -3.13 0.53 -27.59
CA PRO A 315 -3.09 -0.65 -28.45
C PRO A 315 -1.74 -0.90 -29.14
N ARG A 316 -0.85 0.09 -29.19
CA ARG A 316 0.45 0.00 -29.88
C ARG A 316 1.41 -0.96 -29.17
N ILE A 317 1.22 -1.18 -27.88
CA ILE A 317 2.05 -2.08 -27.07
C ILE A 317 1.65 -3.56 -27.22
N ARG A 318 0.49 -3.82 -27.82
CA ARG A 318 0.02 -5.19 -28.07
C ARG A 318 0.84 -5.94 -29.15
N SER A 319 1.66 -5.25 -29.91
CA SER A 319 2.35 -5.77 -31.11
C SER A 319 3.79 -6.23 -30.87
N ASN A 320 4.35 -6.05 -29.67
CA ASN A 320 5.65 -6.56 -29.24
C ASN A 320 5.47 -7.62 -28.13
#